data_e714f7164ec0dc40a54555c59d8c571a
#
_entry.id   e714f7164ec0dc40a54555c59d8c571a
#
_cell.length_a   1.000
_cell.length_b   1.000
_cell.length_c   1.000
_cell.angle_alpha   90.00
_cell.angle_beta   90.00
_cell.angle_gamma   90.00
#
_symmetry.space_group_name_H-M   'P 1'
#
loop_
_entity.id
_entity.type
_entity.pdbx_description
1 polymer ?
#
loop_
_entity_poly.entity_id
_entity_poly.type
_entity_poly.pdbx_seq_one_letter_code
_entity_poly.pdbx_strand_id
1 'polypeptide(L)'
;ERESAVASHSLQHAIAFLKSGHLLGVYPEGTLTRDQNYWPMRAKTGIARLAILTKAPVIPCAQWGAQRILPAYSKKIKLFPRAKVQVTAGKPLEFSKWYGRAEDPIALEEATAYVMRAITDLLEQLRGEKAPAEIFDPRKSQLPRTGNYKKDLR
;
A
#
# COMPACT_ATOMS: atom_id res chain seq x y z
N GLU A 1 -8.75 9.54 19.69
CA GLU A 1 -9.51 10.67 19.10
C GLU A 1 -8.65 11.55 18.18
N ARG A 2 -7.45 11.94 18.58
CA ARG A 2 -6.56 12.81 17.76
C ARG A 2 -6.12 12.16 16.42
N GLU A 3 -5.78 10.87 16.40
CA GLU A 3 -5.40 10.15 15.17
C GLU A 3 -6.59 10.00 14.21
N SER A 4 -7.78 9.80 14.72
CA SER A 4 -9.01 9.70 13.93
C SER A 4 -9.38 11.03 13.28
N ALA A 5 -9.23 12.15 13.99
CA ALA A 5 -9.47 13.48 13.44
C ALA A 5 -8.46 13.86 12.34
N VAL A 6 -7.17 13.57 12.54
CA VAL A 6 -6.12 13.80 11.53
C VAL A 6 -6.35 12.94 10.29
N ALA A 7 -6.73 11.67 10.47
CA ALA A 7 -7.03 10.77 9.36
C ALA A 7 -8.26 11.23 8.55
N SER A 8 -9.30 11.73 9.25
CA SER A 8 -10.49 12.29 8.60
C SER A 8 -10.16 13.55 7.79
N HIS A 9 -9.36 14.46 8.34
CA HIS A 9 -8.94 15.68 7.67
C HIS A 9 -8.09 15.38 6.43
N SER A 10 -7.12 14.46 6.56
CA SER A 10 -6.30 14.02 5.42
C SER A 10 -7.13 13.39 4.30
N LEU A 11 -8.16 12.62 4.66
CA LEU A 11 -9.09 12.03 3.69
C LEU A 11 -9.87 13.10 2.93
N GLN A 12 -10.39 14.13 3.62
CA GLN A 12 -11.12 15.23 2.99
C GLN A 12 -10.25 15.98 1.98
N HIS A 13 -8.99 16.27 2.33
CA HIS A 13 -8.04 16.89 1.42
C HIS A 13 -7.75 16.02 0.19
N ALA A 14 -7.56 14.72 0.39
CA ALA A 14 -7.34 13.78 -0.70
C ALA A 14 -8.54 13.71 -1.66
N ILE A 15 -9.77 13.72 -1.12
CA ILE A 15 -11.01 13.76 -1.92
C ILE A 15 -11.07 15.04 -2.75
N ALA A 16 -10.85 16.19 -2.14
CA ALA A 16 -10.88 17.49 -2.84
C ALA A 16 -9.82 17.54 -3.94
N PHE A 17 -8.61 17.07 -3.67
CA PHE A 17 -7.49 17.02 -4.61
C PHE A 17 -7.80 16.14 -5.83
N LEU A 18 -8.36 14.94 -5.62
CA LEU A 18 -8.78 14.07 -6.72
C LEU A 18 -9.94 14.65 -7.53
N LYS A 19 -10.94 15.27 -6.87
CA LYS A 19 -12.09 15.90 -7.53
C LYS A 19 -11.68 17.11 -8.37
N SER A 20 -10.56 17.77 -8.06
CA SER A 20 -10.00 18.85 -8.87
C SER A 20 -9.15 18.34 -10.06
N GLY A 21 -9.17 17.04 -10.37
CA GLY A 21 -8.54 16.45 -11.54
C GLY A 21 -7.06 16.09 -11.36
N HIS A 22 -6.57 16.10 -10.12
CA HIS A 22 -5.19 15.76 -9.84
C HIS A 22 -4.99 14.24 -9.63
N LEU A 23 -3.75 13.79 -9.74
CA LEU A 23 -3.34 12.41 -9.46
C LEU A 23 -2.78 12.30 -8.05
N LEU A 24 -3.16 11.26 -7.32
CA LEU A 24 -2.68 10.99 -5.97
C LEU A 24 -1.96 9.65 -5.90
N GLY A 25 -0.67 9.67 -5.54
CA GLY A 25 0.08 8.46 -5.21
C GLY A 25 -0.18 8.02 -3.76
N VAL A 26 -0.58 6.75 -3.58
CA VAL A 26 -0.91 6.20 -2.27
C VAL A 26 -0.13 4.92 -2.02
N TYR A 27 0.50 4.81 -0.85
CA TYR A 27 1.00 3.56 -0.30
C TYR A 27 -0.03 3.00 0.68
N PRO A 28 -0.82 1.98 0.32
CA PRO A 28 -1.96 1.53 1.12
C PRO A 28 -1.58 1.01 2.51
N GLU A 29 -0.37 0.48 2.64
CA GLU A 29 0.17 -0.04 3.89
C GLU A 29 0.48 1.07 4.91
N GLY A 30 0.74 2.29 4.43
CA GLY A 30 1.05 3.48 5.24
C GLY A 30 2.41 3.44 5.94
N THR A 31 3.21 2.40 5.69
CA THR A 31 4.58 2.22 6.21
C THR A 31 5.33 1.22 5.34
N LEU A 32 6.62 1.04 5.57
CA LEU A 32 7.40 -0.02 4.95
C LEU A 32 6.88 -1.38 5.41
N THR A 33 6.81 -2.34 4.48
CA THR A 33 6.37 -3.69 4.81
C THR A 33 7.18 -4.29 5.96
N ARG A 34 6.50 -5.07 6.81
CA ARG A 34 7.11 -5.83 7.91
C ARG A 34 7.44 -7.26 7.50
N ASP A 35 6.98 -7.66 6.32
CA ASP A 35 7.35 -8.97 5.76
C ASP A 35 8.86 -9.01 5.47
N GLN A 36 9.53 -10.09 5.94
CA GLN A 36 10.99 -10.23 5.82
C GLN A 36 11.45 -10.37 4.37
N ASN A 37 10.58 -10.90 3.50
CA ASN A 37 10.84 -11.10 2.09
C ASN A 37 10.33 -9.93 1.22
N TYR A 38 9.91 -8.83 1.85
CA TYR A 38 9.39 -7.63 1.19
C TYR A 38 8.11 -7.84 0.36
N TRP A 39 7.29 -8.83 0.72
CA TRP A 39 5.95 -8.94 0.16
C TRP A 39 5.01 -7.89 0.76
N PRO A 40 3.96 -7.50 0.01
CA PRO A 40 2.95 -6.61 0.56
C PRO A 40 2.30 -7.19 1.81
N MET A 41 2.03 -6.33 2.77
CA MET A 41 1.31 -6.69 3.99
C MET A 41 -0.11 -6.15 3.97
N ARG A 42 -0.92 -6.54 4.95
CA ARG A 42 -2.29 -6.04 5.09
C ARG A 42 -2.30 -4.51 5.17
N ALA A 43 -3.09 -3.89 4.29
CA ALA A 43 -3.20 -2.46 4.14
C ALA A 43 -4.29 -1.84 5.04
N LYS A 44 -4.31 -0.51 5.09
CA LYS A 44 -5.38 0.30 5.69
C LYS A 44 -6.50 0.52 4.67
N THR A 45 -7.74 0.62 5.15
CA THR A 45 -8.93 0.76 4.30
C THR A 45 -9.11 2.15 3.67
N GLY A 46 -8.22 3.08 3.95
CA GLY A 46 -8.29 4.46 3.43
C GLY A 46 -8.30 4.54 1.91
N ILE A 47 -7.54 3.68 1.22
CA ILE A 47 -7.53 3.65 -0.26
C ILE A 47 -8.88 3.21 -0.83
N ALA A 48 -9.52 2.21 -0.23
CA ALA A 48 -10.84 1.75 -0.66
C ALA A 48 -11.91 2.84 -0.44
N ARG A 49 -11.91 3.46 0.75
CA ARG A 49 -12.82 4.55 1.05
C ARG A 49 -12.67 5.72 0.07
N LEU A 50 -11.43 6.10 -0.22
CA LEU A 50 -11.13 7.16 -1.18
C LEU A 50 -11.64 6.84 -2.59
N ALA A 51 -11.36 5.62 -3.07
CA ALA A 51 -11.81 5.17 -4.38
C ALA A 51 -13.35 5.13 -4.49
N ILE A 52 -14.04 4.62 -3.47
CA ILE A 52 -15.51 4.54 -3.45
C ILE A 52 -16.14 5.94 -3.44
N LEU A 53 -15.61 6.87 -2.64
CA LEU A 53 -16.15 8.22 -2.50
C LEU A 53 -15.91 9.11 -3.72
N THR A 54 -14.75 8.96 -4.37
CA THR A 54 -14.37 9.82 -5.49
C THR A 54 -14.71 9.24 -6.85
N LYS A 55 -14.85 7.91 -6.94
CA LYS A 55 -14.96 7.13 -8.19
C LYS A 55 -13.77 7.36 -9.13
N ALA A 56 -12.65 7.88 -8.61
CA ALA A 56 -11.42 8.06 -9.37
C ALA A 56 -10.85 6.70 -9.79
N PRO A 57 -10.28 6.57 -11.00
CA PRO A 57 -9.63 5.34 -11.43
C PRO A 57 -8.51 4.94 -10.47
N VAL A 58 -8.49 3.69 -10.02
CA VAL A 58 -7.44 3.11 -9.17
C VAL A 58 -6.54 2.27 -10.04
N ILE A 59 -5.30 2.69 -10.19
CA ILE A 59 -4.28 1.98 -10.98
C ILE A 59 -3.29 1.35 -10.01
N PRO A 60 -3.24 0.00 -9.93
CA PRO A 60 -2.26 -0.68 -9.10
C PRO A 60 -0.87 -0.52 -9.72
N CYS A 61 0.11 -0.22 -8.88
CA CYS A 61 1.50 -0.13 -9.28
C CYS A 61 2.38 -0.97 -8.36
N ALA A 62 3.38 -1.64 -8.92
CA ALA A 62 4.39 -2.35 -8.15
C ALA A 62 5.79 -1.91 -8.57
N GLN A 63 6.72 -1.91 -7.62
CA GLN A 63 8.14 -1.64 -7.86
C GLN A 63 9.01 -2.68 -7.17
N TRP A 64 10.16 -2.98 -7.80
CA TRP A 64 11.14 -3.89 -7.23
C TRP A 64 12.57 -3.44 -7.53
N GLY A 65 13.46 -3.63 -6.57
CA GLY A 65 14.88 -3.31 -6.72
C GLY A 65 15.34 -2.07 -5.94
N ALA A 66 14.46 -1.15 -5.57
CA ALA A 66 14.82 0.06 -4.80
C ALA A 66 15.47 -0.26 -3.45
N GLN A 67 15.06 -1.36 -2.80
CA GLN A 67 15.63 -1.85 -1.54
C GLN A 67 17.11 -2.27 -1.64
N ARG A 68 17.61 -2.50 -2.85
CA ARG A 68 19.04 -2.77 -3.10
C ARG A 68 19.87 -1.51 -3.04
N ILE A 69 19.27 -0.37 -3.42
CA ILE A 69 19.92 0.96 -3.36
C ILE A 69 19.83 1.51 -1.95
N LEU A 70 18.63 1.52 -1.36
CA LEU A 70 18.39 1.99 0.00
C LEU A 70 17.62 0.90 0.77
N PRO A 71 18.32 0.02 1.48
CA PRO A 71 17.68 -0.99 2.31
C PRO A 71 16.80 -0.36 3.39
N ALA A 72 15.71 -1.04 3.74
CA ALA A 72 14.77 -0.59 4.76
C ALA A 72 15.50 -0.20 6.06
N TYR A 73 15.23 1.01 6.55
CA TYR A 73 15.83 1.63 7.74
C TYR A 73 17.32 1.92 7.65
N SER A 74 17.96 1.74 6.50
CA SER A 74 19.34 2.15 6.27
C SER A 74 19.43 3.67 6.01
N LYS A 75 20.49 4.28 6.49
CA LYS A 75 20.89 5.64 6.11
C LYS A 75 21.97 5.66 5.02
N LYS A 76 22.48 4.47 4.63
CA LYS A 76 23.56 4.33 3.66
C LYS A 76 22.98 3.95 2.30
N ILE A 77 23.15 4.82 1.32
CA ILE A 77 22.79 4.58 -0.08
C ILE A 77 23.89 3.72 -0.71
N LYS A 78 23.52 2.66 -1.41
CA LYS A 78 24.40 1.76 -2.15
C LYS A 78 24.24 2.04 -3.65
N LEU A 79 25.16 2.78 -4.24
CA LEU A 79 25.15 3.11 -5.67
C LEU A 79 25.88 2.07 -6.52
N PHE A 80 26.78 1.31 -5.92
CA PHE A 80 27.55 0.27 -6.60
C PHE A 80 27.48 -1.06 -5.83
N PRO A 81 27.37 -2.21 -6.55
CA PRO A 81 27.10 -2.30 -7.99
C PRO A 81 25.73 -1.70 -8.34
N ARG A 82 25.55 -1.26 -9.59
CA ARG A 82 24.26 -0.68 -10.04
C ARG A 82 23.11 -1.66 -9.83
N ALA A 83 22.06 -1.23 -9.16
CA ALA A 83 20.86 -2.02 -8.97
C ALA A 83 19.82 -1.68 -10.03
N LYS A 84 19.22 -2.72 -10.64
CA LYS A 84 18.07 -2.54 -11.52
C LYS A 84 16.83 -2.28 -10.68
N VAL A 85 16.18 -1.15 -10.91
CA VAL A 85 14.86 -0.83 -10.34
C VAL A 85 13.84 -0.97 -11.45
N GLN A 86 12.78 -1.71 -11.19
CA GLN A 86 11.67 -1.94 -12.12
C GLN A 86 10.38 -1.42 -11.50
N VAL A 87 9.56 -0.79 -12.32
CA VAL A 87 8.22 -0.32 -11.96
C VAL A 87 7.26 -0.80 -13.02
N THR A 88 6.10 -1.27 -12.62
CA THR A 88 5.01 -1.64 -13.51
C THR A 88 3.68 -1.13 -13.00
N ALA A 89 2.78 -0.81 -13.92
CA ALA A 89 1.41 -0.43 -13.63
C ALA A 89 0.45 -1.42 -14.27
N GLY A 90 -0.61 -1.75 -13.59
CA GLY A 90 -1.70 -2.58 -14.10
C GLY A 90 -2.80 -1.77 -14.78
N LYS A 91 -3.86 -2.46 -15.16
CA LYS A 91 -5.09 -1.82 -15.67
C LYS A 91 -5.85 -1.17 -14.52
N PRO A 92 -6.68 -0.14 -14.80
CA PRO A 92 -7.60 0.40 -13.80
C PRO A 92 -8.46 -0.71 -13.18
N LEU A 93 -8.61 -0.66 -11.87
CA LEU A 93 -9.40 -1.63 -11.10
C LEU A 93 -10.88 -1.24 -11.13
N GLU A 94 -11.75 -2.24 -11.28
CA GLU A 94 -13.19 -2.04 -11.27
C GLU A 94 -13.75 -1.98 -9.84
N PHE A 95 -14.36 -0.85 -9.47
CA PHE A 95 -14.85 -0.56 -8.12
C PHE A 95 -16.38 -0.46 -8.03
N SER A 96 -17.10 -0.61 -9.13
CA SER A 96 -18.55 -0.36 -9.22
C SER A 96 -19.36 -1.10 -8.17
N LYS A 97 -18.98 -2.35 -7.84
CA LYS A 97 -19.71 -3.17 -6.85
C LYS A 97 -19.68 -2.63 -5.42
N TRP A 98 -18.76 -1.70 -5.11
CA TRP A 98 -18.64 -1.09 -3.78
C TRP A 98 -19.13 0.36 -3.73
N TYR A 99 -19.52 0.96 -4.85
CA TYR A 99 -19.99 2.34 -4.85
C TYR A 99 -21.21 2.51 -3.93
N GLY A 100 -21.23 3.61 -3.18
CA GLY A 100 -22.23 3.87 -2.15
C GLY A 100 -21.99 3.19 -0.80
N ARG A 101 -20.97 2.31 -0.67
CA ARG A 101 -20.69 1.54 0.55
C ARG A 101 -19.43 2.03 1.28
N ALA A 102 -19.13 3.32 1.24
CA ALA A 102 -17.91 3.89 1.83
C ALA A 102 -17.86 3.82 3.37
N GLU A 103 -18.99 3.58 4.02
CA GLU A 103 -19.08 3.45 5.48
C GLU A 103 -19.26 1.98 5.94
N ASP A 104 -19.35 1.05 5.01
CA ASP A 104 -19.47 -0.38 5.29
C ASP A 104 -18.09 -1.00 5.50
N PRO A 105 -17.75 -1.46 6.73
CA PRO A 105 -16.43 -2.02 7.02
C PRO A 105 -16.10 -3.25 6.17
N ILE A 106 -17.08 -4.09 5.85
CA ILE A 106 -16.90 -5.31 5.05
C ILE A 106 -16.54 -4.91 3.62
N ALA A 107 -17.30 -3.97 3.01
CA ALA A 107 -17.01 -3.48 1.68
C ALA A 107 -15.63 -2.82 1.58
N LEU A 108 -15.24 -2.06 2.60
CA LEU A 108 -13.91 -1.44 2.67
C LEU A 108 -12.78 -2.48 2.78
N GLU A 109 -12.96 -3.53 3.58
CA GLU A 109 -11.96 -4.60 3.68
C GLU A 109 -11.84 -5.39 2.38
N GLU A 110 -12.96 -5.78 1.77
CA GLU A 110 -12.98 -6.47 0.46
C GLU A 110 -12.31 -5.64 -0.64
N ALA A 111 -12.68 -4.37 -0.76
CA ALA A 111 -12.11 -3.47 -1.76
C ALA A 111 -10.61 -3.24 -1.53
N THR A 112 -10.17 -3.14 -0.28
CA THR A 112 -8.75 -3.02 0.06
C THR A 112 -7.99 -4.29 -0.29
N ALA A 113 -8.54 -5.47 0.04
CA ALA A 113 -7.94 -6.75 -0.31
C ALA A 113 -7.81 -6.92 -1.84
N TYR A 114 -8.81 -6.45 -2.59
CA TYR A 114 -8.77 -6.46 -4.06
C TYR A 114 -7.61 -5.60 -4.62
N VAL A 115 -7.41 -4.38 -4.09
CA VAL A 115 -6.26 -3.53 -4.47
C VAL A 115 -4.95 -4.23 -4.14
N MET A 116 -4.83 -4.77 -2.92
CA MET A 116 -3.58 -5.41 -2.49
C MET A 116 -3.26 -6.66 -3.29
N ARG A 117 -4.29 -7.44 -3.69
CA ARG A 117 -4.12 -8.58 -4.59
C ARG A 117 -3.54 -8.12 -5.93
N ALA A 118 -4.12 -7.09 -6.55
CA ALA A 118 -3.62 -6.57 -7.82
C ALA A 118 -2.17 -6.08 -7.75
N ILE A 119 -1.78 -5.41 -6.66
CA ILE A 119 -0.39 -5.00 -6.41
C ILE A 119 0.51 -6.22 -6.24
N THR A 120 0.06 -7.23 -5.51
CA THR A 120 0.82 -8.46 -5.29
C THR A 120 1.05 -9.24 -6.59
N ASP A 121 0.02 -9.37 -7.43
CA ASP A 121 0.11 -10.04 -8.73
C ASP A 121 1.12 -9.36 -9.66
N LEU A 122 1.17 -8.01 -9.66
CA LEU A 122 2.19 -7.25 -10.39
C LEU A 122 3.60 -7.48 -9.82
N LEU A 123 3.71 -7.55 -8.50
CA LEU A 123 5.00 -7.79 -7.84
C LEU A 123 5.50 -9.21 -8.08
N GLU A 124 4.62 -10.22 -8.13
CA GLU A 124 4.96 -11.57 -8.55
C GLU A 124 5.62 -11.59 -9.93
N GLN A 125 5.03 -10.86 -10.89
CA GLN A 125 5.58 -10.75 -12.24
C GLN A 125 6.96 -10.09 -12.26
N LEU A 126 7.14 -9.01 -11.49
CA LEU A 126 8.42 -8.30 -11.41
C LEU A 126 9.53 -9.15 -10.76
N ARG A 127 9.16 -9.99 -9.79
CA ARG A 127 10.11 -10.82 -9.06
C ARG A 127 10.36 -12.16 -9.71
N GLY A 128 9.42 -12.64 -10.54
CA GLY A 128 9.43 -14.02 -11.05
C GLY A 128 9.19 -15.08 -9.94
N GLU A 129 8.54 -14.68 -8.85
CA GLU A 129 8.30 -15.49 -7.67
C GLU A 129 6.82 -15.43 -7.29
N LYS A 130 6.31 -16.47 -6.63
CA LYS A 130 4.96 -16.47 -6.07
C LYS A 130 4.93 -15.85 -4.67
N ALA A 131 3.92 -15.04 -4.41
CA ALA A 131 3.69 -14.50 -3.09
C ALA A 131 3.26 -15.62 -2.12
N PRO A 132 3.53 -15.45 -0.80
CA PRO A 132 2.99 -16.34 0.21
C PRO A 132 1.46 -16.42 0.13
N ALA A 133 0.91 -17.60 0.42
CA ALA A 133 -0.54 -17.82 0.41
C ALA A 133 -1.26 -16.92 1.43
N GLU A 134 -0.62 -16.65 2.56
CA GLU A 134 -1.11 -15.73 3.59
C GLU A 134 -0.40 -14.39 3.50
N ILE A 135 -1.20 -13.31 3.45
CA ILE A 135 -0.68 -11.95 3.55
C ILE A 135 -0.23 -11.68 4.98
N PHE A 136 0.98 -11.14 5.14
CA PHE A 136 1.47 -10.71 6.44
C PHE A 136 0.52 -9.69 7.08
N ASP A 137 -0.01 -10.02 8.27
CA ASP A 137 -0.88 -9.11 9.04
C ASP A 137 -0.08 -8.55 10.23
N PRO A 138 0.33 -7.26 10.19
CA PRO A 138 1.07 -6.65 11.29
C PRO A 138 0.29 -6.60 12.61
N ARG A 139 -1.04 -6.78 12.59
CA ARG A 139 -1.86 -6.83 13.82
C ARG A 139 -1.69 -8.13 14.59
N LYS A 140 -1.30 -9.22 13.89
CA LYS A 140 -1.02 -10.53 14.49
C LYS A 140 0.43 -10.65 14.95
N SER A 141 1.29 -9.72 14.53
CA SER A 141 2.70 -9.70 14.92
C SER A 141 2.88 -8.82 16.18
N GLN A 142 3.88 -9.14 16.98
CA GLN A 142 4.28 -8.27 18.12
C GLN A 142 5.11 -7.06 17.68
N LEU A 143 5.26 -6.85 16.36
CA LEU A 143 6.06 -5.77 15.82
C LEU A 143 5.33 -4.43 15.92
N PRO A 144 6.03 -3.33 16.21
CA PRO A 144 5.43 -2.00 16.25
C PRO A 144 4.86 -1.62 14.89
N ARG A 145 3.69 -1.02 14.88
CA ARG A 145 2.98 -0.63 13.64
C ARG A 145 3.72 0.44 12.83
N THR A 146 4.49 1.28 13.49
CA THR A 146 5.25 2.40 12.89
C THR A 146 6.68 2.39 13.38
N GLY A 147 7.56 3.16 12.74
CA GLY A 147 8.95 3.28 13.13
C GLY A 147 9.84 2.13 12.69
N ASN A 148 11.07 2.14 13.16
CA ASN A 148 12.09 1.13 12.83
C ASN A 148 12.05 -0.04 13.84
N TYR A 149 11.29 -1.08 13.54
CA TYR A 149 11.15 -2.26 14.39
C TYR A 149 12.48 -3.03 14.60
N LYS A 150 13.49 -2.82 13.74
CA LYS A 150 14.80 -3.47 13.91
C LYS A 150 15.64 -2.87 15.04
N LYS A 151 15.24 -1.71 15.59
CA LYS A 151 15.91 -1.14 16.76
C LYS A 151 15.53 -1.86 18.05
N ASP A 152 14.32 -2.42 18.09
CA ASP A 152 13.76 -3.05 19.28
C ASP A 152 14.12 -4.55 19.39
N LEU A 153 14.82 -5.07 18.38
CA LEU A 153 15.33 -6.45 18.31
C LEU A 153 16.82 -6.58 18.66
N ARG A 154 17.42 -5.50 19.19
CA ARG A 154 18.84 -5.50 19.61
C ARG A 154 18.99 -5.51 21.10
#